data_dd8e6c0879b500b52c6764846a16232c
#
_entry.id   dd8e6c0879b500b52c6764846a16232c
#
_cell.length_a   1.000
_cell.length_b   1.000
_cell.length_c   1.000
_cell.angle_alpha   90.00
_cell.angle_beta   90.00
_cell.angle_gamma   90.00
#
_symmetry.space_group_name_H-M   'P 1'
#
loop_
_entity.id
_entity.type
_entity.pdbx_description
1 polymer ?
#
loop_
_entity_poly.entity_id
_entity_poly.type
_entity_poly.pdbx_seq_one_letter_code
_entity_poly.pdbx_strand_id
1 'polypeptide(L)'
;MTDYIKALENEIKLKPIIEKYFNLELIHTDRYDIFDFYDDNNYFELKCRNCNSNKYNDLMMNVNKWNKGIDYLNFNKNVYYVFDFHDGLFYYKQDINDDFRMNKYLGKYYIYIPNEKLTKIIVNNNN
;
A
#
# COMPACT_ATOMS: atom_id res chain seq x y z
N MET A 1 -7.04 12.69 -19.34
CA MET A 1 -7.41 11.93 -18.13
C MET A 1 -6.62 12.44 -16.96
N THR A 2 -7.29 12.75 -15.87
CA THR A 2 -6.63 13.26 -14.66
C THR A 2 -5.90 12.14 -13.91
N ASP A 3 -4.92 12.50 -13.10
CA ASP A 3 -4.20 11.53 -12.27
C ASP A 3 -5.13 10.83 -11.30
N TYR A 4 -6.14 11.54 -10.78
CA TYR A 4 -7.17 10.96 -9.92
C TYR A 4 -7.94 9.84 -10.62
N ILE A 5 -8.36 10.06 -11.88
CA ILE A 5 -9.13 9.04 -12.64
C ILE A 5 -8.26 7.82 -12.91
N LYS A 6 -6.99 8.00 -13.27
CA LYS A 6 -6.05 6.88 -13.46
C LYS A 6 -5.87 6.07 -12.18
N ALA A 7 -5.70 6.75 -11.05
CA ALA A 7 -5.56 6.08 -9.76
C ALA A 7 -6.82 5.29 -9.42
N LEU A 8 -8.00 5.88 -9.62
CA LEU A 8 -9.28 5.21 -9.37
C LEU A 8 -9.47 3.98 -10.25
N GLU A 9 -9.16 4.08 -11.54
CA GLU A 9 -9.23 2.95 -12.46
C GLU A 9 -8.33 1.80 -12.02
N ASN A 10 -7.11 2.13 -11.57
CA ASN A 10 -6.16 1.14 -11.11
C ASN A 10 -6.62 0.48 -9.81
N GLU A 11 -7.19 1.25 -8.89
CA GLU A 11 -7.79 0.72 -7.66
C GLU A 11 -8.91 -0.27 -7.97
N ILE A 12 -9.81 0.07 -8.88
CA ILE A 12 -10.92 -0.80 -9.30
C ILE A 12 -10.38 -2.09 -9.93
N LYS A 13 -9.36 -1.97 -10.76
CA LYS A 13 -8.75 -3.12 -11.44
C LYS A 13 -8.07 -4.07 -10.47
N LEU A 14 -7.36 -3.55 -9.48
CA LEU A 14 -6.52 -4.35 -8.60
C LEU A 14 -7.24 -4.85 -7.35
N LYS A 15 -8.36 -4.24 -6.96
CA LYS A 15 -9.13 -4.64 -5.79
C LYS A 15 -9.48 -6.14 -5.78
N PRO A 16 -10.03 -6.73 -6.87
CA PRO A 16 -10.35 -8.16 -6.85
C PRO A 16 -9.11 -9.05 -6.69
N ILE A 17 -7.96 -8.62 -7.20
CA ILE A 17 -6.71 -9.38 -7.07
C ILE A 17 -6.26 -9.38 -5.60
N ILE A 18 -6.32 -8.22 -4.95
CA ILE A 18 -5.98 -8.06 -3.54
C ILE A 18 -6.94 -8.90 -2.67
N GLU A 19 -8.24 -8.78 -2.93
CA GLU A 19 -9.27 -9.54 -2.20
C GLU A 19 -9.03 -11.04 -2.30
N LYS A 20 -8.72 -11.53 -3.48
CA LYS A 20 -8.46 -12.96 -3.70
C LYS A 20 -7.21 -13.43 -2.96
N TYR A 21 -6.13 -12.65 -3.05
CA TYR A 21 -4.86 -13.03 -2.42
C TYR A 21 -4.98 -13.09 -0.90
N PHE A 22 -5.63 -12.11 -0.30
CA PHE A 22 -5.78 -12.03 1.15
C PHE A 22 -7.04 -12.75 1.67
N ASN A 23 -7.89 -13.26 0.77
CA ASN A 23 -9.16 -13.91 1.09
C ASN A 23 -10.07 -12.99 1.91
N LEU A 24 -10.30 -11.80 1.39
CA LEU A 24 -11.09 -10.76 2.05
C LEU A 24 -12.12 -10.17 1.08
N GLU A 25 -13.17 -9.57 1.64
CA GLU A 25 -14.09 -8.70 0.93
C GLU A 25 -13.84 -7.28 1.44
N LEU A 26 -13.44 -6.38 0.54
CA LEU A 26 -13.03 -5.04 0.91
C LEU A 26 -14.01 -3.99 0.42
N ILE A 27 -14.14 -2.92 1.18
CA ILE A 27 -14.90 -1.73 0.80
C ILE A 27 -13.92 -0.73 0.22
N HIS A 28 -14.25 -0.18 -0.95
CA HIS A 28 -13.49 0.90 -1.57
C HIS A 28 -13.86 2.19 -0.85
N THR A 29 -12.86 2.90 -0.33
CA THR A 29 -13.10 4.11 0.46
C THR A 29 -13.49 5.29 -0.42
N ASP A 30 -14.02 6.33 0.23
CA ASP A 30 -14.27 7.61 -0.40
C ASP A 30 -12.94 8.24 -0.83
N ARG A 31 -13.02 9.13 -1.82
CA ARG A 31 -11.91 9.90 -2.37
C ARG A 31 -11.04 10.60 -1.31
N TYR A 32 -11.66 11.04 -0.23
CA TYR A 32 -10.98 11.83 0.81
C TYR A 32 -10.43 11.00 1.95
N ASP A 33 -10.66 9.69 1.95
CA ASP A 33 -10.14 8.83 2.99
C ASP A 33 -8.64 8.58 2.79
N ILE A 34 -7.94 8.30 3.89
CA ILE A 34 -6.49 8.14 3.87
C ILE A 34 -6.07 6.83 3.19
N PHE A 35 -6.81 5.74 3.44
CA PHE A 35 -6.53 4.43 2.84
C PHE A 35 -7.57 4.08 1.78
N ASP A 36 -7.18 3.29 0.78
CA ASP A 36 -8.00 3.04 -0.40
C ASP A 36 -9.07 1.97 -0.19
N PHE A 37 -8.74 0.92 0.57
CA PHE A 37 -9.67 -0.20 0.83
C PHE A 37 -9.64 -0.57 2.31
N TYR A 38 -10.77 -1.09 2.80
CA TYR A 38 -10.84 -1.53 4.18
C TYR A 38 -11.93 -2.57 4.39
N ASP A 39 -11.83 -3.29 5.51
CA ASP A 39 -12.93 -4.01 6.13
C ASP A 39 -12.88 -3.76 7.64
N ASP A 40 -13.58 -4.55 8.43
CA ASP A 40 -13.63 -4.34 9.88
C ASP A 40 -12.27 -4.46 10.57
N ASN A 41 -11.33 -5.21 9.97
CA ASN A 41 -10.06 -5.54 10.59
C ASN A 41 -8.83 -5.12 9.78
N ASN A 42 -9.01 -4.68 8.54
CA ASN A 42 -7.89 -4.48 7.61
C ASN A 42 -8.00 -3.16 6.87
N TYR A 43 -6.85 -2.52 6.64
CA TYR A 43 -6.73 -1.29 5.86
C TYR A 43 -5.64 -1.48 4.82
N PHE A 44 -5.93 -1.05 3.58
CA PHE A 44 -5.04 -1.19 2.43
C PHE A 44 -4.84 0.14 1.74
N GLU A 45 -3.60 0.47 1.46
CA GLU A 45 -3.22 1.60 0.62
C GLU A 45 -2.54 1.07 -0.64
N LEU A 46 -3.02 1.49 -1.81
CA LEU A 46 -2.43 1.12 -3.09
C LEU A 46 -1.56 2.24 -3.61
N LYS A 47 -0.33 1.92 -3.98
CA LYS A 47 0.63 2.85 -4.56
C LYS A 47 1.12 2.31 -5.90
N CYS A 48 0.95 3.09 -6.96
CA CYS A 48 1.49 2.75 -8.27
C CYS A 48 2.86 3.38 -8.43
N ARG A 49 3.81 2.61 -8.92
CA ARG A 49 5.18 3.07 -9.16
C ARG A 49 5.55 2.76 -10.60
N ASN A 50 5.98 3.78 -11.33
CA ASN A 50 6.31 3.67 -12.75
C ASN A 50 7.76 3.17 -12.94
N CYS A 51 8.06 2.03 -12.31
CA CYS A 51 9.38 1.40 -12.37
C CYS A 51 9.28 -0.05 -11.92
N ASN A 52 10.39 -0.78 -12.04
CA ASN A 52 10.51 -2.11 -11.46
C ASN A 52 10.78 -2.04 -9.96
N SER A 53 10.42 -3.11 -9.24
CA SER A 53 10.55 -3.17 -7.79
C SER A 53 11.98 -3.01 -7.28
N ASN A 54 12.97 -3.36 -8.10
CA ASN A 54 14.38 -3.31 -7.74
C ASN A 54 15.10 -2.02 -8.16
N LYS A 55 14.38 -1.03 -8.68
CA LYS A 55 15.01 0.23 -9.14
C LYS A 55 15.65 0.99 -7.98
N TYR A 56 14.99 1.02 -6.83
CA TYR A 56 15.49 1.69 -5.62
C TYR A 56 15.60 0.68 -4.49
N ASN A 57 16.46 0.98 -3.51
CA ASN A 57 16.65 0.10 -2.35
C ASN A 57 15.51 0.20 -1.34
N ASP A 58 14.72 1.25 -1.42
CA ASP A 58 13.61 1.49 -0.50
C ASP A 58 12.49 2.27 -1.19
N LEU A 59 11.35 2.35 -0.51
CA LEU A 59 10.16 3.03 -0.99
C LEU A 59 9.76 4.14 -0.05
N MET A 60 9.47 5.32 -0.61
CA MET A 60 8.99 6.47 0.15
C MET A 60 7.51 6.30 0.49
N MET A 61 7.19 6.51 1.76
CA MET A 61 5.82 6.56 2.25
C MET A 61 5.62 7.85 3.04
N ASN A 62 4.58 8.62 2.73
CA ASN A 62 4.28 9.86 3.44
C ASN A 62 4.09 9.56 4.94
N VAL A 63 4.72 10.37 5.79
CA VAL A 63 4.67 10.18 7.25
C VAL A 63 3.24 10.27 7.79
N ASN A 64 2.38 11.11 7.21
CA ASN A 64 0.99 11.20 7.65
C ASN A 64 0.24 9.88 7.44
N LYS A 65 0.49 9.22 6.31
CA LYS A 65 -0.07 7.89 6.01
C LYS A 65 0.45 6.86 6.99
N TRP A 66 1.76 6.86 7.21
CA TRP A 66 2.42 5.95 8.15
C TRP A 66 1.88 6.10 9.57
N ASN A 67 1.72 7.34 10.05
CA ASN A 67 1.21 7.62 11.39
C ASN A 67 -0.26 7.19 11.54
N LYS A 68 -1.06 7.36 10.50
CA LYS A 68 -2.44 6.87 10.52
C LYS A 68 -2.48 5.33 10.59
N GLY A 69 -1.54 4.68 9.90
CA GLY A 69 -1.37 3.24 10.02
C GLY A 69 -1.05 2.82 11.45
N ILE A 70 -0.17 3.54 12.13
CA ILE A 70 0.15 3.28 13.55
C ILE A 70 -1.11 3.39 14.41
N ASP A 71 -1.96 4.39 14.17
CA ASP A 71 -3.22 4.55 14.91
C ASP A 71 -4.10 3.30 14.75
N TYR A 72 -4.24 2.79 13.52
CA TYR A 72 -5.02 1.58 13.26
C TYR A 72 -4.41 0.35 13.94
N LEU A 73 -3.07 0.22 13.92
CA LEU A 73 -2.39 -0.89 14.59
C LEU A 73 -2.68 -0.86 16.10
N ASN A 74 -2.75 0.32 16.70
CA ASN A 74 -3.07 0.48 18.12
C ASN A 74 -4.51 0.08 18.45
N PHE A 75 -5.40 0.02 17.44
CA PHE A 75 -6.77 -0.49 17.58
C PHE A 75 -6.89 -1.96 17.13
N ASN A 76 -5.77 -2.68 17.07
CA ASN A 76 -5.72 -4.10 16.67
C ASN A 76 -6.19 -4.36 15.23
N LYS A 77 -6.01 -3.39 14.34
CA LYS A 77 -6.26 -3.55 12.92
C LYS A 77 -4.97 -3.93 12.21
N ASN A 78 -5.11 -4.53 11.02
CA ASN A 78 -3.99 -4.79 10.13
C ASN A 78 -3.89 -3.67 9.10
N VAL A 79 -2.66 -3.30 8.75
CA VAL A 79 -2.38 -2.22 7.79
C VAL A 79 -1.42 -2.74 6.73
N TYR A 80 -1.83 -2.59 5.47
CA TYR A 80 -1.06 -3.08 4.33
C TYR A 80 -0.83 -1.95 3.34
N TYR A 81 0.37 -1.90 2.77
CA TYR A 81 0.70 -1.04 1.65
C TYR A 81 0.99 -1.93 0.45
N VAL A 82 0.21 -1.78 -0.62
CA VAL A 82 0.35 -2.58 -1.83
C VAL A 82 0.96 -1.70 -2.91
N PHE A 83 2.04 -2.18 -3.50
CA PHE A 83 2.79 -1.45 -4.53
C PHE A 83 2.64 -2.15 -5.87
N ASP A 84 2.15 -1.39 -6.85
CA ASP A 84 2.01 -1.87 -8.22
C ASP A 84 3.22 -1.38 -9.03
N PHE A 85 4.17 -2.29 -9.25
CA PHE A 85 5.37 -2.05 -10.07
C PHE A 85 5.20 -2.66 -11.45
N HIS A 86 6.09 -2.32 -12.38
CA HIS A 86 6.09 -2.92 -13.72
C HIS A 86 6.27 -4.44 -13.67
N ASP A 87 7.00 -4.95 -12.70
CA ASP A 87 7.30 -6.39 -12.56
C ASP A 87 6.36 -7.13 -11.60
N GLY A 88 5.30 -6.49 -11.14
CA GLY A 88 4.26 -7.15 -10.35
C GLY A 88 3.78 -6.37 -9.14
N LEU A 89 2.91 -7.02 -8.38
CA LEU A 89 2.37 -6.49 -7.14
C LEU A 89 3.18 -6.99 -5.96
N PHE A 90 3.46 -6.08 -5.04
CA PHE A 90 4.17 -6.38 -3.79
C PHE A 90 3.43 -5.71 -2.65
N TYR A 91 3.60 -6.24 -1.43
CA TYR A 91 3.02 -5.57 -0.27
C TYR A 91 3.98 -5.55 0.91
N TYR A 92 3.75 -4.58 1.77
CA TYR A 92 4.35 -4.49 3.09
C TYR A 92 3.23 -4.44 4.13
N LYS A 93 3.26 -5.36 5.09
CA LYS A 93 2.35 -5.32 6.24
C LYS A 93 3.01 -4.51 7.33
N GLN A 94 2.39 -3.39 7.70
CA GLN A 94 2.96 -2.50 8.72
C GLN A 94 3.07 -3.20 10.06
N ASP A 95 4.26 -3.14 10.66
CA ASP A 95 4.56 -3.69 11.97
C ASP A 95 4.88 -2.52 12.90
N ILE A 96 4.24 -2.47 14.07
CA ILE A 96 4.44 -1.40 15.03
C ILE A 96 5.87 -1.35 15.56
N ASN A 97 6.61 -2.46 15.46
CA ASN A 97 8.00 -2.56 15.89
C ASN A 97 9.01 -2.13 14.81
N ASP A 98 8.55 -1.92 13.58
CA ASP A 98 9.43 -1.46 12.50
C ASP A 98 9.75 0.02 12.69
N ASP A 99 11.05 0.32 12.70
CA ASP A 99 11.58 1.68 12.88
C ASP A 99 12.45 2.00 11.66
N PHE A 100 11.83 2.59 10.65
CA PHE A 100 12.51 2.91 9.40
C PHE A 100 13.03 4.33 9.40
N ARG A 101 14.05 4.58 8.56
CA ARG A 101 14.62 5.90 8.36
C ARG A 101 13.53 6.88 7.90
N MET A 102 13.53 8.08 8.49
CA MET A 102 12.67 9.19 8.11
C MET A 102 13.53 10.33 7.57
N ASN A 103 13.08 10.96 6.50
CA ASN A 103 13.80 12.09 5.94
C ASN A 103 12.82 13.08 5.31
N LYS A 104 13.29 14.33 5.17
CA LYS A 104 12.51 15.40 4.55
C LYS A 104 12.89 15.50 3.06
N TYR A 105 11.86 15.58 2.21
CA TYR A 105 12.04 15.75 0.78
C TYR A 105 10.99 16.73 0.25
N LEU A 106 11.43 17.81 -0.38
CA LEU A 106 10.55 18.85 -0.94
C LEU A 106 9.51 19.35 0.07
N GLY A 107 9.95 19.58 1.33
CA GLY A 107 9.10 20.14 2.38
C GLY A 107 8.20 19.16 3.11
N LYS A 108 8.21 17.89 2.73
CA LYS A 108 7.40 16.84 3.36
C LYS A 108 8.27 15.76 3.96
N TYR A 109 7.78 15.09 5.00
CA TYR A 109 8.48 14.00 5.64
C TYR A 109 8.00 12.65 5.10
N TYR A 110 8.97 11.75 4.88
CA TYR A 110 8.73 10.40 4.36
C TYR A 110 9.44 9.36 5.20
N ILE A 111 8.79 8.21 5.33
CA ILE A 111 9.39 6.98 5.85
C ILE A 111 9.89 6.18 4.65
N TYR A 112 11.03 5.51 4.80
CA TYR A 112 11.63 4.70 3.74
C TYR A 112 11.53 3.23 4.09
N ILE A 113 10.65 2.52 3.39
CA ILE A 113 10.42 1.09 3.60
C ILE A 113 11.46 0.32 2.81
N PRO A 114 12.35 -0.48 3.45
CA PRO A 114 13.33 -1.26 2.71
C PRO A 114 12.68 -2.30 1.79
N ASN A 115 13.22 -2.49 0.60
CA ASN A 115 12.69 -3.46 -0.36
C ASN A 115 12.65 -4.88 0.19
N GLU A 116 13.57 -5.25 1.08
CA GLU A 116 13.61 -6.56 1.72
C GLU A 116 12.38 -6.87 2.57
N LYS A 117 11.62 -5.83 2.96
CA LYS A 117 10.37 -5.99 3.70
C LYS A 117 9.17 -6.29 2.82
N LEU A 118 9.33 -6.23 1.51
CA LEU A 118 8.23 -6.45 0.56
C LEU A 118 8.04 -7.94 0.30
N THR A 119 6.79 -8.35 0.17
CA THR A 119 6.39 -9.69 -0.24
C THR A 119 5.68 -9.59 -1.59
N LYS A 120 6.06 -10.43 -2.54
CA LYS A 120 5.41 -10.43 -3.84
C LYS A 120 4.05 -11.12 -3.76
N ILE A 121 3.02 -10.47 -4.33
CA ILE A 121 1.70 -11.06 -4.47
C ILE A 121 1.72 -11.98 -5.68
N ILE A 122 1.50 -13.28 -5.44
CA ILE A 122 1.46 -14.26 -6.52
C ILE A 122 0.03 -14.33 -7.05
N VAL A 123 -0.14 -13.99 -8.31
CA VAL A 123 -1.44 -14.09 -8.98
C VAL A 123 -1.50 -15.45 -9.67
N ASN A 124 -2.43 -16.28 -9.21
CA ASN A 124 -2.65 -17.60 -9.80
C ASN A 124 -3.78 -17.51 -10.83
N ASN A 125 -3.43 -17.67 -12.09
CA ASN A 125 -4.38 -17.60 -13.20
C ASN A 125 -4.96 -18.96 -13.60
N ASN A 126 -4.63 -20.01 -12.87
CA ASN A 126 -5.06 -21.39 -13.18
C ASN A 126 -6.38 -21.70 -12.48
N ASN A 127 -7.44 -21.14 -13.01
CA ASN A 127 -8.78 -21.47 -12.51
C ASN A 127 -9.73 -21.66 -13.66
#